data_9aca96663d9bf3a031e2c9178a5040c7
#
_entry.id   9aca96663d9bf3a031e2c9178a5040c7
#
_cell.length_a   1.000
_cell.length_b   1.000
_cell.length_c   1.000
_cell.angle_alpha   90.00
_cell.angle_beta   90.00
_cell.angle_gamma   90.00
#
_symmetry.space_group_name_H-M   'P 1'
#
loop_
_entity.id
_entity.type
_entity.pdbx_description
1 polymer ?
#
loop_
_entity_poly.entity_id
_entity_poly.type
_entity_poly.pdbx_seq_one_letter_code
_entity_poly.pdbx_strand_id
1 'polypeptide(L)'
;MASITKYVKEHYFDEVSRAGIDYFVQNALSLGLLRNGVSGSIDVEFSEIKYVYAGNRDDDLIDIDVILNIYADVVWFELYKTSSSQKKNRWLRVSCTARVEGGLHGFQIHKVTPYKKGELSLFERPFTDELVPFLWKDELDDTAEAILRLYYPDALKSPMQINPYILAQTLGLSVEFREINPDTSIFGRIYFEDDTEQEISEMTIVIDKNLEKIRPSGTVNNTIVHECLHWILHRYSVELEKGSADSVAQISTTEEAVETDWMEWQVHSLAPKIMMPKAMTQQFLKLKFAELKENRQVNSMIDIIEDLIKATVNYFGVTIIAAQKRLVEFGIEEAKGAFNYVDGRYVPAHSWQKGFLGVDQTFSIGVSDLSQLVSKHESLRHRLSEGGLIYAESHICLNDSKYITINSSGLPELTEYAKTHMEECCLVFEKKSISHNKAKLSFAKTLDNSVDDSVTSQFHYPNSDENLKLEEEASMLMSHGNEIKKVLNELPPDFGGALEYLRDWRDMTNQELAFTSLISERSIYNLLNNSKEPKMRTVVALSVALSLPHKIAYKFLELSGRTLRTQSNDEEMLLDVFMMATGNFTVEHCNLILAQREFSLLTRKKEL
;
A
#
# COMPACT_ATOMS: atom_id res chain seq x y z
N MET A 1 15.57 -7.25 -9.32
CA MET A 1 15.37 -8.45 -8.46
C MET A 1 15.19 -9.69 -9.31
N ALA A 2 15.65 -10.84 -8.84
CA ALA A 2 15.54 -12.10 -9.56
C ALA A 2 14.12 -12.67 -9.53
N SER A 3 13.68 -13.27 -10.63
CA SER A 3 12.38 -13.93 -10.78
C SER A 3 12.51 -15.43 -10.49
N ILE A 4 11.71 -15.97 -9.55
CA ILE A 4 11.66 -17.43 -9.33
C ILE A 4 11.22 -18.17 -10.58
N THR A 5 10.34 -17.58 -11.38
CA THR A 5 9.91 -18.17 -12.66
C THR A 5 11.08 -18.31 -13.62
N LYS A 6 11.92 -17.26 -13.74
CA LYS A 6 13.12 -17.29 -14.56
C LYS A 6 14.13 -18.31 -14.03
N TYR A 7 14.38 -18.30 -12.72
CA TYR A 7 15.31 -19.20 -12.06
C TYR A 7 14.95 -20.68 -12.26
N VAL A 8 13.68 -21.06 -12.05
CA VAL A 8 13.20 -22.44 -12.25
C VAL A 8 13.30 -22.84 -13.71
N LYS A 9 13.03 -21.93 -14.66
CA LYS A 9 13.18 -22.20 -16.09
C LYS A 9 14.65 -22.44 -16.50
N GLU A 10 15.58 -21.74 -15.90
CA GLU A 10 17.00 -21.86 -16.25
C GLU A 10 17.68 -23.08 -15.61
N HIS A 11 17.29 -23.44 -14.39
CA HIS A 11 18.02 -24.43 -13.59
C HIS A 11 17.28 -25.78 -13.44
N TYR A 12 15.94 -25.79 -13.48
CA TYR A 12 15.14 -26.97 -13.16
C TYR A 12 14.13 -27.36 -14.26
N PHE A 13 14.22 -26.74 -15.44
CA PHE A 13 13.30 -27.02 -16.54
C PHE A 13 13.26 -28.50 -16.91
N ASP A 14 14.42 -29.13 -17.08
CA ASP A 14 14.53 -30.52 -17.53
C ASP A 14 13.91 -31.50 -16.52
N GLU A 15 14.14 -31.28 -15.22
CA GLU A 15 13.61 -32.12 -14.15
C GLU A 15 12.08 -32.01 -14.06
N VAL A 16 11.58 -30.80 -14.04
CA VAL A 16 10.14 -30.49 -13.95
C VAL A 16 9.40 -30.96 -15.20
N SER A 17 9.99 -30.72 -16.38
CA SER A 17 9.44 -31.14 -17.68
C SER A 17 9.36 -32.67 -17.75
N ARG A 18 10.42 -33.37 -17.36
CA ARG A 18 10.45 -34.85 -17.34
C ARG A 18 9.37 -35.41 -16.43
N ALA A 19 9.26 -34.92 -15.20
CA ALA A 19 8.22 -35.37 -14.25
C ALA A 19 6.80 -35.13 -14.80
N GLY A 20 6.58 -33.97 -15.42
CA GLY A 20 5.32 -33.66 -16.09
C GLY A 20 4.99 -34.59 -17.26
N ILE A 21 5.97 -34.83 -18.13
CA ILE A 21 5.82 -35.73 -19.30
C ILE A 21 5.55 -37.17 -18.85
N ASP A 22 6.28 -37.67 -17.86
CA ASP A 22 6.09 -38.99 -17.30
C ASP A 22 4.65 -39.15 -16.77
N TYR A 23 4.18 -38.20 -16.01
CA TYR A 23 2.80 -38.17 -15.51
C TYR A 23 1.77 -38.11 -16.66
N PHE A 24 2.02 -37.25 -17.66
CA PHE A 24 1.15 -37.06 -18.83
C PHE A 24 0.94 -38.36 -19.61
N VAL A 25 2.03 -39.11 -19.85
CA VAL A 25 1.99 -40.36 -20.57
C VAL A 25 1.36 -41.49 -19.73
N GLN A 26 1.77 -41.63 -18.46
CA GLN A 26 1.25 -42.66 -17.56
C GLN A 26 -0.25 -42.50 -17.26
N ASN A 27 -0.75 -41.27 -17.23
CA ASN A 27 -2.13 -40.95 -16.92
C ASN A 27 -2.98 -40.57 -18.14
N ALA A 28 -2.58 -41.01 -19.32
CA ALA A 28 -3.19 -40.64 -20.60
C ALA A 28 -4.70 -40.86 -20.68
N LEU A 29 -5.20 -41.96 -20.06
CA LEU A 29 -6.63 -42.26 -20.01
C LEU A 29 -7.40 -41.28 -19.13
N SER A 30 -6.91 -41.03 -17.91
CA SER A 30 -7.55 -40.11 -16.95
C SER A 30 -7.51 -38.67 -17.42
N LEU A 31 -6.48 -38.30 -18.18
CA LEU A 31 -6.35 -36.97 -18.81
C LEU A 31 -7.20 -36.84 -20.09
N GLY A 32 -7.91 -37.89 -20.50
CA GLY A 32 -8.73 -37.87 -21.70
C GLY A 32 -7.92 -37.74 -23.01
N LEU A 33 -6.67 -38.17 -23.00
CA LEU A 33 -5.80 -38.22 -24.18
C LEU A 33 -6.08 -39.49 -25.00
N LEU A 34 -6.18 -40.64 -24.34
CA LEU A 34 -6.56 -41.89 -24.92
C LEU A 34 -8.00 -42.23 -24.55
N ARG A 35 -8.63 -43.16 -25.33
CA ARG A 35 -9.97 -43.65 -25.09
C ARG A 35 -9.93 -45.11 -24.60
N ASN A 36 -10.80 -45.45 -23.67
CA ASN A 36 -10.91 -46.83 -23.21
C ASN A 36 -11.20 -47.79 -24.37
N GLY A 37 -10.41 -48.86 -24.49
CA GLY A 37 -10.59 -49.87 -25.52
C GLY A 37 -10.06 -49.51 -26.92
N VAL A 38 -9.41 -48.34 -27.07
CA VAL A 38 -8.78 -47.93 -28.33
C VAL A 38 -7.27 -47.87 -28.13
N SER A 39 -6.52 -48.60 -28.95
CA SER A 39 -5.06 -48.50 -28.96
C SER A 39 -4.64 -47.16 -29.52
N GLY A 40 -3.62 -46.57 -28.92
CA GLY A 40 -3.09 -45.26 -29.39
C GLY A 40 -1.66 -45.06 -28.91
N SER A 41 -0.98 -44.13 -29.55
CA SER A 41 0.33 -43.63 -29.13
C SER A 41 0.28 -42.13 -28.84
N ILE A 42 1.16 -41.69 -27.99
CA ILE A 42 1.34 -40.26 -27.63
C ILE A 42 2.78 -39.89 -28.00
N ASP A 43 2.89 -38.89 -28.83
CA ASP A 43 4.16 -38.28 -29.17
C ASP A 43 4.19 -36.86 -28.59
N VAL A 44 5.03 -36.65 -27.59
CA VAL A 44 5.14 -35.36 -26.89
C VAL A 44 6.02 -34.42 -27.71
N GLU A 45 5.44 -33.33 -28.23
CA GLU A 45 6.16 -32.35 -29.05
C GLU A 45 7.04 -31.45 -28.17
N PHE A 46 6.47 -30.84 -27.12
CA PHE A 46 7.19 -30.01 -26.17
C PHE A 46 6.38 -29.78 -24.89
N SER A 47 7.08 -29.26 -23.88
CA SER A 47 6.49 -28.76 -22.64
C SER A 47 6.92 -27.31 -22.40
N GLU A 48 6.10 -26.56 -21.68
CA GLU A 48 6.36 -25.16 -21.39
C GLU A 48 5.94 -24.83 -19.95
N ILE A 49 6.83 -24.21 -19.19
CA ILE A 49 6.50 -23.62 -17.89
C ILE A 49 5.73 -22.33 -18.13
N LYS A 50 4.48 -22.30 -17.68
CA LYS A 50 3.59 -21.14 -17.81
C LYS A 50 3.65 -20.22 -16.60
N TYR A 51 3.64 -20.80 -15.39
CA TYR A 51 3.65 -20.05 -14.14
C TYR A 51 4.46 -20.81 -13.10
N VAL A 52 5.08 -20.07 -12.19
CA VAL A 52 5.66 -20.60 -10.96
C VAL A 52 5.05 -19.81 -9.82
N TYR A 53 4.50 -20.53 -8.84
CA TYR A 53 3.98 -19.95 -7.61
C TYR A 53 4.84 -20.44 -6.46
N ALA A 54 5.11 -19.58 -5.49
CA ALA A 54 5.82 -19.95 -4.28
C ALA A 54 5.04 -19.54 -3.03
N GLY A 55 5.20 -20.30 -1.96
CA GLY A 55 4.59 -20.03 -0.67
C GLY A 55 5.58 -20.30 0.48
N ASN A 56 5.43 -19.56 1.57
CA ASN A 56 6.27 -19.70 2.75
C ASN A 56 5.89 -20.93 3.57
N ARG A 57 6.89 -21.61 4.11
CA ARG A 57 6.78 -22.71 5.09
C ARG A 57 7.46 -22.31 6.39
N ASP A 58 7.15 -23.03 7.45
CA ASP A 58 7.72 -22.79 8.78
C ASP A 58 9.07 -23.51 9.02
N ASP A 59 9.61 -24.24 8.02
CA ASP A 59 10.78 -25.14 8.13
C ASP A 59 11.97 -24.76 7.23
N ASP A 60 12.21 -23.47 7.00
CA ASP A 60 13.26 -22.92 6.12
C ASP A 60 13.19 -23.41 4.64
N LEU A 61 12.08 -24.01 4.27
CA LEU A 61 11.77 -24.40 2.90
C LEU A 61 10.69 -23.49 2.35
N ILE A 62 10.62 -23.38 1.04
CA ILE A 62 9.47 -22.82 0.33
C ILE A 62 8.74 -23.91 -0.46
N ASP A 63 7.43 -23.80 -0.49
CA ASP A 63 6.61 -24.59 -1.41
C ASP A 63 6.59 -23.93 -2.78
N ILE A 64 6.72 -24.73 -3.83
CA ILE A 64 6.76 -24.24 -5.21
C ILE A 64 5.78 -25.06 -6.04
N ASP A 65 4.83 -24.40 -6.69
CA ASP A 65 3.96 -25.01 -7.71
C ASP A 65 4.38 -24.54 -9.11
N VAL A 66 4.94 -25.43 -9.90
CA VAL A 66 5.29 -25.17 -11.30
C VAL A 66 4.15 -25.63 -12.20
N ILE A 67 3.61 -24.70 -12.97
CA ILE A 67 2.50 -24.99 -13.90
C ILE A 67 3.05 -25.20 -15.30
N LEU A 68 2.93 -26.43 -15.76
CA LEU A 68 3.33 -26.87 -17.09
C LEU A 68 2.13 -26.92 -18.04
N ASN A 69 2.38 -26.63 -19.30
CA ASN A 69 1.51 -26.99 -20.40
C ASN A 69 2.27 -27.93 -21.35
N ILE A 70 1.78 -29.16 -21.50
CA ILE A 70 2.42 -30.20 -22.31
C ILE A 70 1.61 -30.36 -23.58
N TYR A 71 2.28 -30.33 -24.73
CA TYR A 71 1.71 -30.49 -26.07
C TYR A 71 2.14 -31.80 -26.66
N ALA A 72 1.17 -32.56 -27.25
CA ALA A 72 1.45 -33.83 -27.85
C ALA A 72 0.53 -34.13 -29.04
N ASP A 73 1.05 -34.89 -29.98
CA ASP A 73 0.26 -35.55 -31.01
C ASP A 73 -0.22 -36.90 -30.47
N VAL A 74 -1.55 -37.08 -30.45
CA VAL A 74 -2.19 -38.31 -30.02
C VAL A 74 -2.73 -39.02 -31.25
N VAL A 75 -2.26 -40.24 -31.48
CA VAL A 75 -2.68 -41.09 -32.61
C VAL A 75 -3.52 -42.23 -32.07
N TRP A 76 -4.71 -42.42 -32.61
CA TRP A 76 -5.59 -43.56 -32.29
C TRP A 76 -5.60 -44.57 -33.45
N PHE A 77 -5.52 -45.84 -33.09
CA PHE A 77 -5.59 -46.94 -34.03
C PHE A 77 -6.98 -47.61 -33.93
N GLU A 78 -7.85 -47.32 -34.89
CA GLU A 78 -9.16 -47.97 -34.97
C GLU A 78 -9.07 -49.21 -35.84
N LEU A 79 -9.64 -50.34 -35.38
CA LEU A 79 -9.75 -51.56 -36.16
C LEU A 79 -10.54 -51.24 -37.45
N TYR A 80 -9.87 -51.45 -38.61
CA TYR A 80 -10.42 -51.22 -39.96
C TYR A 80 -10.54 -49.78 -40.47
N LYS A 81 -9.90 -48.79 -39.80
CA LYS A 81 -9.82 -47.41 -40.30
C LYS A 81 -8.40 -46.86 -40.32
N THR A 82 -8.16 -45.86 -41.15
CA THR A 82 -6.91 -45.07 -41.11
C THR A 82 -6.75 -44.46 -39.73
N SER A 83 -5.51 -44.48 -39.18
CA SER A 83 -5.17 -43.83 -37.93
C SER A 83 -5.58 -42.36 -37.95
N SER A 84 -6.25 -41.90 -36.91
CA SER A 84 -6.53 -40.47 -36.72
C SER A 84 -5.55 -39.88 -35.74
N SER A 85 -4.99 -38.69 -36.06
CA SER A 85 -4.15 -37.97 -35.16
C SER A 85 -4.79 -36.64 -34.74
N GLN A 86 -4.56 -36.18 -33.52
CA GLN A 86 -5.03 -34.92 -33.03
C GLN A 86 -4.01 -34.29 -32.07
N LYS A 87 -3.68 -33.03 -32.27
CA LYS A 87 -2.90 -32.28 -31.31
C LYS A 87 -3.71 -32.01 -30.05
N LYS A 88 -3.15 -32.36 -28.91
CA LYS A 88 -3.74 -32.13 -27.58
C LYS A 88 -2.74 -31.51 -26.64
N ASN A 89 -3.24 -30.71 -25.70
CA ASN A 89 -2.44 -30.21 -24.61
C ASN A 89 -3.16 -30.41 -23.27
N ARG A 90 -2.38 -30.48 -22.20
CA ARG A 90 -2.90 -30.52 -20.82
C ARG A 90 -2.01 -29.67 -19.92
N TRP A 91 -2.68 -29.07 -19.00
CA TRP A 91 -2.03 -28.28 -17.94
C TRP A 91 -1.83 -29.15 -16.72
N LEU A 92 -0.61 -29.19 -16.21
CA LEU A 92 -0.22 -29.95 -15.03
C LEU A 92 0.39 -29.01 -13.99
N ARG A 93 0.17 -29.34 -12.72
CA ARG A 93 0.83 -28.73 -11.57
C ARG A 93 1.89 -29.71 -11.06
N VAL A 94 3.12 -29.27 -10.99
CA VAL A 94 4.24 -29.98 -10.37
C VAL A 94 4.53 -29.29 -9.05
N SER A 95 4.19 -29.95 -7.94
CA SER A 95 4.41 -29.42 -6.59
C SER A 95 5.78 -29.83 -6.08
N CYS A 96 6.56 -28.86 -5.67
CA CYS A 96 7.96 -29.00 -5.28
C CYS A 96 8.22 -28.27 -3.97
N THR A 97 9.38 -28.53 -3.37
CA THR A 97 9.97 -27.73 -2.29
C THR A 97 11.42 -27.42 -2.61
N ALA A 98 11.93 -26.31 -2.08
CA ALA A 98 13.33 -25.95 -2.15
C ALA A 98 13.73 -25.09 -0.94
N ARG A 99 15.03 -25.05 -0.63
CA ARG A 99 15.63 -24.07 0.27
C ARG A 99 16.11 -22.90 -0.56
N VAL A 100 15.96 -21.69 -0.02
CA VAL A 100 16.44 -20.45 -0.66
C VAL A 100 17.69 -19.98 0.09
N GLU A 101 18.87 -20.20 -0.50
CA GLU A 101 20.17 -19.90 0.09
C GLU A 101 21.19 -19.72 -1.05
N GLY A 102 21.45 -18.48 -1.48
CA GLY A 102 22.25 -18.22 -2.69
C GLY A 102 21.62 -18.82 -3.96
N GLY A 103 20.30 -18.78 -4.08
CA GLY A 103 19.48 -19.44 -5.10
C GLY A 103 18.58 -20.53 -4.53
N LEU A 104 18.06 -21.41 -5.38
CA LEU A 104 17.24 -22.54 -4.96
C LEU A 104 18.10 -23.80 -4.84
N HIS A 105 18.11 -24.41 -3.64
CA HIS A 105 18.85 -25.62 -3.36
C HIS A 105 17.94 -26.74 -2.84
N GLY A 106 18.36 -28.00 -3.08
CA GLY A 106 17.59 -29.16 -2.63
C GLY A 106 16.19 -29.22 -3.24
N PHE A 107 16.04 -28.80 -4.48
CA PHE A 107 14.78 -28.82 -5.19
C PHE A 107 14.23 -30.25 -5.31
N GLN A 108 13.04 -30.47 -4.74
CA GLN A 108 12.40 -31.79 -4.69
C GLN A 108 11.00 -31.74 -5.25
N ILE A 109 10.74 -32.62 -6.21
CA ILE A 109 9.41 -32.82 -6.77
C ILE A 109 8.66 -33.85 -5.91
N HIS A 110 7.48 -33.48 -5.41
CA HIS A 110 6.66 -34.33 -4.56
C HIS A 110 5.49 -34.96 -5.31
N LYS A 111 4.84 -34.18 -6.18
CA LYS A 111 3.59 -34.57 -6.79
C LYS A 111 3.37 -33.86 -8.12
N VAL A 112 2.76 -34.59 -9.08
CA VAL A 112 2.22 -34.01 -10.30
C VAL A 112 0.71 -34.26 -10.33
N THR A 113 -0.07 -33.24 -10.65
CA THR A 113 -1.55 -33.31 -10.72
C THR A 113 -2.07 -32.51 -11.90
N PRO A 114 -3.27 -32.85 -12.43
CA PRO A 114 -3.94 -32.02 -13.41
C PRO A 114 -4.19 -30.63 -12.87
N TYR A 115 -4.03 -29.61 -13.72
CA TYR A 115 -4.27 -28.21 -13.38
C TYR A 115 -5.34 -27.62 -14.30
N LYS A 116 -6.31 -26.92 -13.72
CA LYS A 116 -7.30 -26.18 -14.50
C LYS A 116 -6.78 -24.75 -14.75
N LYS A 117 -6.77 -24.34 -16.02
CA LYS A 117 -6.34 -22.99 -16.38
C LYS A 117 -7.13 -21.93 -15.61
N GLY A 118 -6.43 -21.11 -14.83
CA GLY A 118 -7.02 -20.07 -13.97
C GLY A 118 -7.30 -20.54 -12.53
N GLU A 119 -6.99 -21.78 -12.17
CA GLU A 119 -6.93 -22.21 -10.78
C GLU A 119 -5.77 -21.47 -10.08
N LEU A 120 -6.02 -20.96 -8.87
CA LEU A 120 -4.98 -20.29 -8.08
C LEU A 120 -4.11 -21.30 -7.34
N SER A 121 -2.89 -20.89 -7.05
CA SER A 121 -2.10 -21.55 -6.01
C SER A 121 -2.78 -21.34 -4.65
N LEU A 122 -2.87 -22.42 -3.87
CA LEU A 122 -3.55 -22.43 -2.57
C LEU A 122 -2.60 -22.19 -1.39
N PHE A 123 -1.47 -21.52 -1.61
CA PHE A 123 -0.57 -21.21 -0.51
C PHE A 123 -1.22 -20.22 0.46
N GLU A 124 -1.16 -20.53 1.74
CA GLU A 124 -1.68 -19.65 2.80
C GLU A 124 -0.90 -18.33 2.88
N ARG A 125 0.41 -18.41 2.60
CA ARG A 125 1.34 -17.26 2.61
C ARG A 125 2.09 -17.22 1.29
N PRO A 126 1.47 -16.66 0.23
CA PRO A 126 2.10 -16.61 -1.09
C PRO A 126 3.21 -15.57 -1.15
N PHE A 127 4.21 -15.86 -1.98
CA PHE A 127 5.22 -14.91 -2.42
C PHE A 127 4.89 -14.31 -3.79
N THR A 128 5.45 -13.14 -4.07
CA THR A 128 5.55 -12.60 -5.43
C THR A 128 6.53 -13.42 -6.28
N ASP A 129 6.68 -13.10 -7.55
CA ASP A 129 7.67 -13.75 -8.42
C ASP A 129 9.12 -13.50 -7.96
N GLU A 130 9.34 -12.45 -7.18
CA GLU A 130 10.62 -12.05 -6.59
C GLU A 130 10.83 -12.59 -5.16
N LEU A 131 9.99 -13.52 -4.71
CA LEU A 131 9.97 -14.09 -3.35
C LEU A 131 9.77 -13.07 -2.22
N VAL A 132 9.05 -11.97 -2.50
CA VAL A 132 8.58 -11.04 -1.47
C VAL A 132 7.22 -11.51 -0.96
N PRO A 133 6.97 -11.58 0.38
CA PRO A 133 5.67 -11.97 0.91
C PRO A 133 4.56 -11.03 0.43
N PHE A 134 3.40 -11.59 0.12
CA PHE A 134 2.25 -10.79 -0.23
C PHE A 134 1.53 -10.37 1.06
N LEU A 135 1.59 -9.07 1.41
CA LEU A 135 0.95 -8.52 2.60
C LEU A 135 -0.26 -7.67 2.22
N TRP A 136 -1.38 -7.93 2.89
CA TRP A 136 -2.59 -7.13 2.75
C TRP A 136 -2.69 -6.09 3.87
N LYS A 137 -3.24 -4.93 3.57
CA LYS A 137 -3.33 -3.81 4.52
C LYS A 137 -4.15 -4.16 5.77
N ASP A 138 -5.21 -4.92 5.60
CA ASP A 138 -6.10 -5.40 6.67
C ASP A 138 -5.49 -6.54 7.49
N GLU A 139 -4.47 -7.25 6.98
CA GLU A 139 -3.75 -8.33 7.67
C GLU A 139 -2.47 -7.86 8.39
N LEU A 140 -2.11 -6.58 8.31
CA LEU A 140 -0.84 -6.09 8.88
C LEU A 140 -0.74 -6.26 10.40
N ASP A 141 -1.84 -6.08 11.13
CA ASP A 141 -1.85 -6.32 12.59
C ASP A 141 -1.68 -7.81 12.90
N ASP A 142 -2.35 -8.69 12.16
CA ASP A 142 -2.25 -10.14 12.33
C ASP A 142 -0.85 -10.65 11.96
N THR A 143 -0.26 -10.08 10.89
CA THR A 143 1.14 -10.35 10.49
C THR A 143 2.12 -9.92 11.57
N ALA A 144 1.96 -8.72 12.13
CA ALA A 144 2.79 -8.24 13.22
C ALA A 144 2.68 -9.13 14.47
N GLU A 145 1.47 -9.56 14.83
CA GLU A 145 1.25 -10.49 15.94
C GLU A 145 1.84 -11.88 15.66
N ALA A 146 1.77 -12.37 14.42
CA ALA A 146 2.39 -13.64 14.03
C ALA A 146 3.93 -13.57 14.16
N ILE A 147 4.55 -12.49 13.71
CA ILE A 147 5.99 -12.23 13.88
C ILE A 147 6.35 -12.19 15.37
N LEU A 148 5.60 -11.44 16.18
CA LEU A 148 5.85 -11.34 17.61
C LEU A 148 5.65 -12.67 18.34
N ARG A 149 4.69 -13.48 17.91
CA ARG A 149 4.46 -14.82 18.50
C ARG A 149 5.67 -15.73 18.30
N LEU A 150 6.39 -15.60 17.19
CA LEU A 150 7.59 -16.37 16.88
C LEU A 150 8.83 -15.81 17.58
N TYR A 151 9.02 -14.50 17.55
CA TYR A 151 10.31 -13.89 17.92
C TYR A 151 10.29 -13.07 19.20
N TYR A 152 9.09 -12.65 19.69
CA TYR A 152 8.96 -11.87 20.92
C TYR A 152 7.61 -12.11 21.63
N PRO A 153 7.30 -13.36 22.02
CA PRO A 153 5.96 -13.75 22.51
C PRO A 153 5.49 -13.02 23.77
N ASP A 154 6.41 -12.50 24.59
CA ASP A 154 6.06 -11.76 25.80
C ASP A 154 5.35 -10.44 25.51
N ALA A 155 5.59 -9.81 24.36
CA ALA A 155 4.93 -8.60 23.93
C ALA A 155 3.42 -8.76 23.67
N LEU A 156 2.93 -9.99 23.57
CA LEU A 156 1.52 -10.31 23.38
C LEU A 156 0.79 -10.68 24.69
N LYS A 157 1.50 -10.74 25.82
CA LYS A 157 0.92 -11.13 27.13
C LYS A 157 0.44 -9.92 27.93
N SER A 158 1.14 -8.82 27.86
CA SER A 158 0.81 -7.57 28.56
C SER A 158 1.42 -6.38 27.81
N PRO A 159 0.85 -5.17 27.95
CA PRO A 159 1.46 -3.97 27.42
C PRO A 159 2.91 -3.83 27.91
N MET A 160 3.84 -3.66 26.99
CA MET A 160 5.26 -3.46 27.30
C MET A 160 5.98 -2.78 26.15
N GLN A 161 7.10 -2.14 26.45
CA GLN A 161 8.03 -1.67 25.44
C GLN A 161 8.81 -2.86 24.87
N ILE A 162 8.82 -3.00 23.57
CA ILE A 162 9.66 -3.98 22.86
C ILE A 162 11.08 -3.44 22.82
N ASN A 163 12.02 -4.26 23.29
CA ASN A 163 13.45 -3.96 23.14
C ASN A 163 13.91 -4.43 21.75
N PRO A 164 14.25 -3.52 20.82
CA PRO A 164 14.62 -3.89 19.46
C PRO A 164 15.91 -4.69 19.38
N TYR A 165 16.84 -4.51 20.33
CA TYR A 165 18.08 -5.28 20.39
C TYR A 165 17.83 -6.76 20.76
N ILE A 166 16.85 -7.02 21.63
CA ILE A 166 16.45 -8.40 21.96
C ILE A 166 15.79 -9.05 20.74
N LEU A 167 14.95 -8.29 19.99
CA LEU A 167 14.36 -8.79 18.77
C LEU A 167 15.44 -9.14 17.73
N ALA A 168 16.40 -8.24 17.49
CA ALA A 168 17.52 -8.48 16.59
C ALA A 168 18.32 -9.72 17.03
N GLN A 169 18.65 -9.83 18.32
CA GLN A 169 19.39 -10.97 18.88
C GLN A 169 18.62 -12.30 18.70
N THR A 170 17.29 -12.30 18.87
CA THR A 170 16.47 -13.49 18.67
C THR A 170 16.49 -13.95 17.21
N LEU A 171 16.64 -13.01 16.27
CA LEU A 171 16.81 -13.28 14.84
C LEU A 171 18.26 -13.68 14.47
N GLY A 172 19.20 -13.67 15.42
CA GLY A 172 20.62 -13.91 15.17
C GLY A 172 21.36 -12.71 14.61
N LEU A 173 20.73 -11.52 14.58
CA LEU A 173 21.31 -10.31 14.02
C LEU A 173 22.16 -9.58 15.05
N SER A 174 23.30 -9.02 14.61
CA SER A 174 24.10 -8.06 15.37
C SER A 174 23.69 -6.63 15.06
N VAL A 175 23.90 -5.71 16.01
CA VAL A 175 23.61 -4.29 15.83
C VAL A 175 24.86 -3.48 16.13
N GLU A 176 25.32 -2.70 15.15
CA GLU A 176 26.50 -1.86 15.26
C GLU A 176 26.19 -0.40 14.96
N PHE A 177 26.91 0.52 15.61
CA PHE A 177 26.82 1.94 15.36
C PHE A 177 28.04 2.40 14.57
N ARG A 178 27.83 2.81 13.33
CA ARG A 178 28.89 3.31 12.43
C ARG A 178 28.44 4.59 11.73
N GLU A 179 29.35 5.27 11.08
CA GLU A 179 29.02 6.36 10.18
C GLU A 179 28.59 5.79 8.84
N ILE A 180 27.32 6.00 8.47
CA ILE A 180 26.79 5.48 7.22
C ILE A 180 26.93 6.53 6.11
N ASN A 181 26.46 7.76 6.37
CA ASN A 181 26.48 8.82 5.38
C ASN A 181 26.62 10.20 6.05
N PRO A 182 27.50 11.10 5.53
CA PRO A 182 27.67 12.44 6.09
C PRO A 182 26.42 13.33 6.09
N ASP A 183 25.48 13.08 5.17
CA ASP A 183 24.25 13.86 5.04
C ASP A 183 23.08 13.34 5.90
N THR A 184 23.30 12.25 6.67
CA THR A 184 22.30 11.64 7.57
C THR A 184 20.97 11.27 6.89
N SER A 185 20.99 11.00 5.60
CA SER A 185 19.80 10.59 4.84
C SER A 185 19.41 9.13 5.08
N ILE A 186 20.37 8.27 5.46
CA ILE A 186 20.18 6.86 5.78
C ILE A 186 20.39 6.66 7.29
N PHE A 187 19.36 6.13 7.95
CA PHE A 187 19.37 5.92 9.41
C PHE A 187 19.92 4.56 9.83
N GLY A 188 19.71 3.53 9.01
CA GLY A 188 20.16 2.17 9.24
C GLY A 188 20.24 1.38 7.95
N ARG A 189 20.87 0.22 8.02
CA ARG A 189 20.97 -0.75 6.92
C ARG A 189 21.23 -2.14 7.49
N ILE A 190 20.51 -3.15 6.98
CA ILE A 190 20.82 -4.57 7.20
C ILE A 190 21.74 -5.07 6.10
N TYR A 191 22.76 -5.84 6.50
CA TYR A 191 23.71 -6.49 5.58
C TYR A 191 23.32 -7.96 5.42
N PHE A 192 22.98 -8.35 4.20
CA PHE A 192 22.63 -9.72 3.83
C PHE A 192 23.85 -10.53 3.33
N GLU A 193 25.00 -9.90 3.24
CA GLU A 193 26.28 -10.49 2.84
C GLU A 193 27.43 -9.72 3.49
N ASP A 194 28.62 -10.35 3.51
CA ASP A 194 29.82 -9.72 4.05
C ASP A 194 30.27 -8.54 3.17
N ASP A 195 30.40 -7.36 3.77
CA ASP A 195 31.06 -6.21 3.15
C ASP A 195 32.54 -6.17 3.60
N THR A 196 33.41 -6.72 2.77
CA THR A 196 34.84 -6.80 3.07
C THR A 196 35.56 -5.45 3.01
N GLU A 197 35.02 -4.45 2.32
CA GLU A 197 35.60 -3.10 2.23
C GLU A 197 35.34 -2.33 3.53
N GLN A 198 34.18 -2.51 4.13
CA GLN A 198 33.79 -1.85 5.36
C GLN A 198 34.01 -2.72 6.61
N GLU A 199 34.49 -3.95 6.46
CA GLU A 199 34.63 -4.94 7.52
C GLU A 199 33.31 -5.14 8.29
N ILE A 200 32.22 -5.36 7.59
CA ILE A 200 30.90 -5.63 8.14
C ILE A 200 30.51 -7.06 7.76
N SER A 201 30.17 -7.86 8.75
CA SER A 201 29.71 -9.22 8.50
C SER A 201 28.26 -9.27 8.08
N GLU A 202 27.90 -10.28 7.31
CA GLU A 202 26.51 -10.68 7.08
C GLU A 202 25.71 -10.72 8.40
N MET A 203 24.40 -10.56 8.34
CA MET A 203 23.49 -10.51 9.50
C MET A 203 23.78 -9.36 10.49
N THR A 204 24.35 -8.26 10.00
CA THR A 204 24.63 -7.07 10.81
C THR A 204 23.70 -5.92 10.41
N ILE A 205 23.02 -5.35 11.40
CA ILE A 205 22.30 -4.09 11.28
C ILE A 205 23.26 -2.97 11.66
N VAL A 206 23.54 -2.06 10.74
CA VAL A 206 24.34 -0.86 11.00
C VAL A 206 23.40 0.33 11.18
N ILE A 207 23.55 1.04 12.30
CA ILE A 207 22.80 2.27 12.60
C ILE A 207 23.76 3.46 12.53
N ASP A 208 23.32 4.58 11.94
CA ASP A 208 24.14 5.79 11.93
C ASP A 208 24.43 6.28 13.36
N LYS A 209 25.71 6.41 13.70
CA LYS A 209 26.17 6.80 15.05
C LYS A 209 25.70 8.19 15.48
N ASN A 210 25.30 9.06 14.54
CA ASN A 210 24.82 10.40 14.82
C ASN A 210 23.31 10.42 15.08
N LEU A 211 22.60 9.33 14.78
CA LEU A 211 21.14 9.28 14.91
C LEU A 211 20.67 9.56 16.35
N GLU A 212 21.32 8.98 17.35
CA GLU A 212 20.99 9.19 18.78
C GLU A 212 21.15 10.64 19.22
N LYS A 213 22.10 11.39 18.60
CA LYS A 213 22.38 12.78 18.94
C LYS A 213 21.39 13.76 18.32
N ILE A 214 20.82 13.38 17.17
CA ILE A 214 20.02 14.27 16.33
C ILE A 214 18.51 13.97 16.47
N ARG A 215 18.14 12.74 16.82
CA ARG A 215 16.77 12.25 16.83
C ARG A 215 16.37 11.66 18.19
N PRO A 216 15.06 11.66 18.52
CA PRO A 216 14.56 10.98 19.71
C PRO A 216 14.89 9.47 19.70
N SER A 217 15.05 8.86 20.88
CA SER A 217 15.34 7.44 21.03
C SER A 217 14.35 6.50 20.31
N GLY A 218 13.10 6.90 20.17
CA GLY A 218 12.11 6.17 19.39
C GLY A 218 12.47 6.02 17.91
N THR A 219 13.31 6.90 17.36
CA THR A 219 13.78 6.77 15.97
C THR A 219 14.74 5.61 15.82
N VAL A 220 15.72 5.48 16.75
CA VAL A 220 16.68 4.36 16.76
C VAL A 220 15.94 3.04 16.91
N ASN A 221 15.00 2.96 17.86
CA ASN A 221 14.20 1.76 18.09
C ASN A 221 13.44 1.35 16.82
N ASN A 222 12.77 2.32 16.18
CA ASN A 222 12.02 2.08 14.96
C ASN A 222 12.95 1.62 13.82
N THR A 223 14.14 2.21 13.68
CA THR A 223 15.11 1.84 12.65
C THR A 223 15.58 0.39 12.84
N ILE A 224 15.94 -0.02 14.07
CA ILE A 224 16.36 -1.41 14.31
C ILE A 224 15.23 -2.39 13.99
N VAL A 225 13.99 -2.10 14.40
CA VAL A 225 12.83 -2.95 14.07
C VAL A 225 12.58 -2.99 12.57
N HIS A 226 12.74 -1.87 11.87
CA HIS A 226 12.64 -1.77 10.42
C HIS A 226 13.63 -2.73 9.73
N GLU A 227 14.90 -2.69 10.12
CA GLU A 227 15.93 -3.57 9.55
C GLU A 227 15.69 -5.06 9.91
N CYS A 228 15.19 -5.35 11.13
CA CYS A 228 14.76 -6.70 11.48
C CYS A 228 13.64 -7.21 10.56
N LEU A 229 12.72 -6.33 10.17
CA LEU A 229 11.62 -6.70 9.26
C LEU A 229 12.12 -6.96 7.84
N HIS A 230 13.13 -6.22 7.36
CA HIS A 230 13.78 -6.55 6.09
C HIS A 230 14.34 -7.96 6.12
N TRP A 231 15.01 -8.36 7.21
CA TRP A 231 15.52 -9.73 7.38
C TRP A 231 14.40 -10.77 7.37
N ILE A 232 13.32 -10.53 8.11
CA ILE A 232 12.20 -11.48 8.21
C ILE A 232 11.48 -11.67 6.88
N LEU A 233 11.22 -10.57 6.15
CA LEU A 233 10.32 -10.56 5.00
C LEU A 233 11.05 -10.71 3.67
N HIS A 234 12.26 -10.19 3.55
CA HIS A 234 12.89 -9.98 2.24
C HIS A 234 14.16 -10.81 2.01
N ARG A 235 14.63 -11.57 3.02
CA ARG A 235 15.84 -12.40 2.88
C ARG A 235 15.78 -13.35 1.68
N TYR A 236 14.62 -13.95 1.41
CA TYR A 236 14.50 -14.88 0.29
C TYR A 236 14.61 -14.21 -1.08
N SER A 237 14.16 -12.98 -1.23
CA SER A 237 14.34 -12.19 -2.45
C SER A 237 15.82 -11.94 -2.72
N VAL A 238 16.56 -11.54 -1.69
CA VAL A 238 18.01 -11.29 -1.76
C VAL A 238 18.77 -12.59 -2.07
N GLU A 239 18.45 -13.68 -1.37
CA GLU A 239 19.09 -14.99 -1.58
C GLU A 239 18.82 -15.54 -2.98
N LEU A 240 17.64 -15.34 -3.54
CA LEU A 240 17.34 -15.73 -4.91
C LEU A 240 18.21 -14.93 -5.92
N GLU A 241 18.42 -13.64 -5.65
CA GLU A 241 19.22 -12.78 -6.50
C GLU A 241 20.70 -13.16 -6.52
N LYS A 242 21.28 -13.52 -5.38
CA LYS A 242 22.65 -14.04 -5.27
C LYS A 242 22.89 -15.26 -6.17
N GLY A 243 21.89 -16.13 -6.31
CA GLY A 243 21.96 -17.33 -7.15
C GLY A 243 21.70 -17.10 -8.64
N SER A 244 21.33 -15.89 -9.07
CA SER A 244 21.06 -15.61 -10.46
C SER A 244 22.34 -15.19 -11.21
N ALA A 245 22.51 -15.64 -12.46
CA ALA A 245 23.71 -15.35 -13.28
C ALA A 245 23.89 -13.85 -13.60
N ASP A 246 22.87 -13.03 -13.41
CA ASP A 246 22.89 -11.59 -13.62
C ASP A 246 23.37 -10.79 -12.38
N SER A 247 23.83 -11.48 -11.31
CA SER A 247 24.25 -10.88 -10.04
C SER A 247 25.60 -10.15 -10.11
N VAL A 248 25.70 -9.14 -10.97
CA VAL A 248 26.76 -8.12 -10.95
C VAL A 248 26.10 -6.75 -10.71
N ALA A 249 25.15 -6.68 -9.83
CA ALA A 249 24.60 -5.39 -9.43
C ALA A 249 24.55 -5.36 -7.91
N GLN A 250 25.44 -4.57 -7.35
CA GLN A 250 25.28 -4.02 -6.02
C GLN A 250 23.80 -3.68 -5.80
N ILE A 251 23.20 -4.23 -4.75
CA ILE A 251 21.99 -3.67 -4.16
C ILE A 251 22.42 -2.32 -3.57
N SER A 252 22.85 -1.43 -4.42
CA SER A 252 23.03 -0.02 -4.12
C SER A 252 21.71 0.66 -4.49
N THR A 253 21.13 1.33 -3.54
CA THR A 253 19.99 2.23 -3.58
C THR A 253 20.08 3.30 -4.68
N THR A 254 20.20 2.90 -5.95
CA THR A 254 20.22 3.81 -7.09
C THR A 254 19.46 3.24 -8.27
N GLU A 255 18.33 3.85 -8.54
CA GLU A 255 17.66 4.03 -9.83
C GLU A 255 16.73 2.98 -10.44
N GLU A 256 16.52 1.76 -9.90
CA GLU A 256 15.49 0.86 -10.44
C GLU A 256 14.42 0.51 -9.38
N ALA A 257 13.70 1.47 -8.92
CA ALA A 257 13.16 1.63 -7.57
C ALA A 257 11.64 1.39 -7.42
N VAL A 258 10.98 0.62 -8.27
CA VAL A 258 9.53 0.38 -8.11
C VAL A 258 9.25 -0.78 -7.14
N GLU A 259 10.10 -1.81 -7.13
CA GLU A 259 9.96 -2.97 -6.25
C GLU A 259 10.53 -2.72 -4.86
N THR A 260 11.57 -1.89 -4.76
CA THR A 260 12.13 -1.42 -3.48
C THR A 260 11.09 -0.62 -2.68
N ASP A 261 10.25 0.16 -3.34
CA ASP A 261 9.19 0.95 -2.67
C ASP A 261 8.13 0.06 -2.00
N TRP A 262 7.83 -1.13 -2.59
CA TRP A 262 6.90 -2.08 -1.99
C TRP A 262 7.48 -2.75 -0.73
N MET A 263 8.74 -3.16 -0.78
CA MET A 263 9.44 -3.73 0.37
C MET A 263 9.55 -2.70 1.51
N GLU A 264 9.91 -1.46 1.17
CA GLU A 264 9.96 -0.35 2.12
C GLU A 264 8.57 -0.05 2.72
N TRP A 265 7.51 -0.06 1.90
CA TRP A 265 6.16 0.12 2.40
C TRP A 265 5.76 -0.97 3.41
N GLN A 266 6.12 -2.23 3.15
CA GLN A 266 5.83 -3.36 4.06
C GLN A 266 6.46 -3.10 5.43
N VAL A 267 7.75 -2.81 5.48
CA VAL A 267 8.46 -2.62 6.74
C VAL A 267 8.04 -1.33 7.45
N HIS A 268 7.82 -0.24 6.72
CA HIS A 268 7.28 1.00 7.28
C HIS A 268 5.87 0.84 7.88
N SER A 269 5.06 -0.03 7.28
CA SER A 269 3.71 -0.30 7.76
C SER A 269 3.68 -1.24 8.96
N LEU A 270 4.63 -2.20 9.03
CA LEU A 270 4.69 -3.20 10.08
C LEU A 270 5.48 -2.75 11.33
N ALA A 271 6.56 -1.99 11.17
CA ALA A 271 7.40 -1.60 12.30
C ALA A 271 6.61 -0.92 13.45
N PRO A 272 5.70 0.04 13.20
CA PRO A 272 4.87 0.60 14.28
C PRO A 272 3.93 -0.43 14.91
N LYS A 273 3.48 -1.46 14.16
CA LYS A 273 2.58 -2.51 14.65
C LYS A 273 3.32 -3.56 15.48
N ILE A 274 4.57 -3.84 15.14
CA ILE A 274 5.47 -4.61 15.99
C ILE A 274 5.69 -3.87 17.31
N MET A 275 6.08 -2.61 17.28
CA MET A 275 6.39 -1.84 18.49
C MET A 275 5.14 -1.54 19.35
N MET A 276 3.97 -1.47 18.75
CA MET A 276 2.68 -1.19 19.39
C MET A 276 1.64 -2.25 18.98
N PRO A 277 1.72 -3.49 19.49
CA PRO A 277 0.79 -4.57 19.15
C PRO A 277 -0.65 -4.17 19.48
N LYS A 278 -1.59 -4.49 18.59
CA LYS A 278 -2.97 -3.97 18.61
C LYS A 278 -3.64 -4.12 19.97
N ALA A 279 -3.80 -5.35 20.44
CA ALA A 279 -4.51 -5.63 21.69
C ALA A 279 -3.85 -4.97 22.91
N MET A 280 -2.50 -5.03 22.97
CA MET A 280 -1.74 -4.48 24.10
C MET A 280 -1.77 -2.96 24.11
N THR A 281 -1.65 -2.33 22.94
CA THR A 281 -1.72 -0.88 22.83
C THR A 281 -3.12 -0.36 23.18
N GLN A 282 -4.18 -1.03 22.71
CA GLN A 282 -5.56 -0.67 23.08
C GLN A 282 -5.80 -0.80 24.60
N GLN A 283 -5.25 -1.84 25.23
CA GLN A 283 -5.33 -2.00 26.68
C GLN A 283 -4.62 -0.84 27.42
N PHE A 284 -3.41 -0.48 26.98
CA PHE A 284 -2.67 0.66 27.54
C PHE A 284 -3.45 1.97 27.36
N LEU A 285 -3.92 2.26 26.15
CA LEU A 285 -4.64 3.48 25.83
C LEU A 285 -5.91 3.61 26.67
N LYS A 286 -6.67 2.53 26.88
CA LYS A 286 -7.87 2.52 27.71
C LYS A 286 -7.58 2.92 29.15
N LEU A 287 -6.52 2.37 29.72
CA LEU A 287 -6.11 2.68 31.10
C LEU A 287 -5.62 4.12 31.22
N LYS A 288 -4.77 4.53 30.27
CA LYS A 288 -4.16 5.88 30.29
C LYS A 288 -5.18 6.98 30.02
N PHE A 289 -6.12 6.72 29.12
CA PHE A 289 -7.24 7.64 28.88
C PHE A 289 -8.07 7.88 30.14
N ALA A 290 -8.43 6.83 30.86
CA ALA A 290 -9.19 6.96 32.10
C ALA A 290 -8.42 7.76 33.15
N GLU A 291 -7.13 7.50 33.33
CA GLU A 291 -6.24 8.23 34.24
C GLU A 291 -6.15 9.72 33.88
N LEU A 292 -5.91 10.06 32.61
CA LEU A 292 -5.78 11.44 32.15
C LEU A 292 -7.08 12.23 32.30
N LYS A 293 -8.22 11.59 32.00
CA LYS A 293 -9.53 12.20 32.16
C LYS A 293 -9.86 12.51 33.62
N GLU A 294 -9.55 11.63 34.54
CA GLU A 294 -9.73 11.82 35.96
C GLU A 294 -8.82 12.95 36.51
N ASN A 295 -7.54 12.90 36.15
CA ASN A 295 -6.54 13.85 36.65
C ASN A 295 -6.78 15.29 36.19
N ARG A 296 -7.28 15.51 34.97
CA ARG A 296 -7.50 16.84 34.41
C ARG A 296 -8.92 17.35 34.58
N GLN A 297 -9.88 16.52 35.00
CA GLN A 297 -11.31 16.86 35.13
C GLN A 297 -11.90 17.45 33.83
N VAL A 298 -11.39 17.01 32.65
CA VAL A 298 -11.82 17.48 31.33
C VAL A 298 -12.71 16.46 30.63
N ASN A 299 -13.57 16.96 29.75
CA ASN A 299 -14.54 16.12 29.04
C ASN A 299 -14.20 15.94 27.55
N SER A 300 -13.33 16.81 26.99
CA SER A 300 -12.96 16.75 25.58
C SER A 300 -11.71 15.90 25.35
N MET A 301 -11.72 15.09 24.28
CA MET A 301 -10.55 14.31 23.86
C MET A 301 -9.39 15.23 23.49
N ILE A 302 -9.69 16.38 22.87
CA ILE A 302 -8.66 17.32 22.40
C ILE A 302 -7.79 17.87 23.53
N ASP A 303 -8.36 18.01 24.74
CA ASP A 303 -7.63 18.53 25.91
C ASP A 303 -6.56 17.57 26.44
N ILE A 304 -6.68 16.28 26.12
CA ILE A 304 -5.79 15.22 26.62
C ILE A 304 -5.06 14.47 25.50
N ILE A 305 -5.37 14.76 24.24
CA ILE A 305 -4.84 13.97 23.11
C ILE A 305 -3.31 14.05 23.03
N GLU A 306 -2.72 15.23 23.26
CA GLU A 306 -1.27 15.38 23.26
C GLU A 306 -0.60 14.61 24.39
N ASP A 307 -1.21 14.62 25.59
CA ASP A 307 -0.70 13.86 26.73
C ASP A 307 -0.84 12.36 26.50
N LEU A 308 -1.91 11.92 25.87
CA LEU A 308 -2.12 10.52 25.52
C LEU A 308 -1.08 10.05 24.48
N ILE A 309 -0.79 10.89 23.47
CA ILE A 309 0.26 10.63 22.48
C ILE A 309 1.64 10.58 23.18
N LYS A 310 1.97 11.59 24.03
CA LYS A 310 3.24 11.59 24.79
C LYS A 310 3.39 10.36 25.69
N ALA A 311 2.32 9.98 26.37
CA ALA A 311 2.33 8.79 27.20
C ALA A 311 2.58 7.52 26.38
N THR A 312 1.98 7.42 25.20
CA THR A 312 2.20 6.30 24.26
C THR A 312 3.64 6.28 23.75
N VAL A 313 4.18 7.43 23.34
CA VAL A 313 5.59 7.57 22.92
C VAL A 313 6.54 7.09 24.00
N ASN A 314 6.36 7.56 25.23
CA ASN A 314 7.25 7.24 26.35
C ASN A 314 7.12 5.77 26.78
N TYR A 315 5.90 5.22 26.76
CA TYR A 315 5.65 3.86 27.19
C TYR A 315 6.19 2.82 26.20
N PHE A 316 5.95 3.01 24.90
CA PHE A 316 6.35 2.06 23.86
C PHE A 316 7.71 2.38 23.23
N GLY A 317 8.31 3.52 23.54
CA GLY A 317 9.60 3.93 22.97
C GLY A 317 9.55 4.21 21.46
N VAL A 318 8.44 4.79 20.99
CA VAL A 318 8.18 5.09 19.59
C VAL A 318 8.27 6.59 19.28
N THR A 319 8.17 6.97 18.00
CA THR A 319 8.10 8.37 17.61
C THR A 319 6.69 8.94 17.77
N ILE A 320 6.57 10.28 17.89
CA ILE A 320 5.27 10.97 17.94
C ILE A 320 4.42 10.59 16.72
N ILE A 321 5.01 10.59 15.52
CA ILE A 321 4.31 10.26 14.27
C ILE A 321 3.79 8.82 14.28
N ALA A 322 4.59 7.87 14.76
CA ALA A 322 4.16 6.47 14.87
C ALA A 322 2.99 6.33 15.86
N ALA A 323 3.09 6.98 17.02
CA ALA A 323 2.01 6.98 18.00
C ALA A 323 0.72 7.63 17.45
N GLN A 324 0.82 8.80 16.79
CA GLN A 324 -0.32 9.47 16.16
C GLN A 324 -1.04 8.57 15.15
N LYS A 325 -0.27 7.98 14.20
CA LYS A 325 -0.83 7.07 13.19
C LYS A 325 -1.54 5.89 13.85
N ARG A 326 -0.93 5.33 14.90
CA ARG A 326 -1.49 4.18 15.61
C ARG A 326 -2.79 4.51 16.34
N LEU A 327 -2.87 5.68 16.99
CA LEU A 327 -4.09 6.15 17.62
C LEU A 327 -5.21 6.36 16.60
N VAL A 328 -4.89 6.93 15.44
CA VAL A 328 -5.85 7.11 14.34
C VAL A 328 -6.37 5.75 13.82
N GLU A 329 -5.50 4.75 13.66
CA GLU A 329 -5.90 3.38 13.29
C GLU A 329 -6.87 2.77 14.31
N PHE A 330 -6.78 3.16 15.57
CA PHE A 330 -7.72 2.75 16.63
C PHE A 330 -8.99 3.61 16.72
N GLY A 331 -9.17 4.54 15.78
CA GLY A 331 -10.35 5.40 15.69
C GLY A 331 -10.30 6.65 16.56
N ILE A 332 -9.14 7.01 17.12
CA ILE A 332 -8.91 8.28 17.83
C ILE A 332 -8.46 9.33 16.83
N GLU A 333 -9.43 9.90 16.10
CA GLU A 333 -9.12 10.79 14.97
C GLU A 333 -8.55 12.14 15.39
N GLU A 334 -8.80 12.59 16.61
CA GLU A 334 -8.25 13.80 17.20
C GLU A 334 -6.71 13.80 17.19
N ALA A 335 -6.08 12.63 17.15
CA ALA A 335 -4.63 12.53 17.01
C ALA A 335 -4.10 13.15 15.70
N LYS A 336 -4.91 13.25 14.65
CA LYS A 336 -4.52 13.91 13.38
C LYS A 336 -4.28 15.42 13.57
N GLY A 337 -5.03 16.04 14.49
CA GLY A 337 -4.95 17.47 14.78
C GLY A 337 -3.90 17.86 15.83
N ALA A 338 -3.25 16.87 16.46
CA ALA A 338 -2.23 17.11 17.49
C ALA A 338 -0.81 17.15 16.89
N PHE A 339 0.13 17.80 17.59
CA PHE A 339 1.55 17.87 17.22
C PHE A 339 1.83 18.28 15.75
N ASN A 340 0.99 19.10 15.17
CA ASN A 340 1.27 19.66 13.86
C ASN A 340 2.38 20.70 13.97
N TYR A 341 3.48 20.50 13.22
CA TYR A 341 4.66 21.37 13.28
C TYR A 341 4.66 22.32 12.09
N VAL A 342 4.56 23.61 12.36
CA VAL A 342 4.48 24.67 11.34
C VAL A 342 5.37 25.84 11.78
N ASP A 343 6.19 26.37 10.88
CA ASP A 343 7.09 27.51 11.14
C ASP A 343 7.97 27.36 12.39
N GLY A 344 8.53 26.16 12.60
CA GLY A 344 9.44 25.92 13.73
C GLY A 344 8.74 25.71 15.09
N ARG A 345 7.42 25.58 15.14
CA ARG A 345 6.64 25.36 16.37
C ARG A 345 5.50 24.37 16.18
N TYR A 346 5.08 23.76 17.27
CA TYR A 346 3.83 23.01 17.29
C TYR A 346 2.64 23.96 17.39
N VAL A 347 1.63 23.72 16.57
CA VAL A 347 0.35 24.42 16.69
C VAL A 347 -0.52 23.73 17.73
N PRO A 348 -1.46 24.43 18.38
CA PRO A 348 -2.39 23.82 19.32
C PRO A 348 -3.15 22.64 18.72
N ALA A 349 -3.47 21.64 19.54
CA ALA A 349 -4.30 20.52 19.13
C ALA A 349 -5.67 21.01 18.67
N HIS A 350 -6.15 20.44 17.57
CA HIS A 350 -7.44 20.81 16.99
C HIS A 350 -8.12 19.57 16.36
N SER A 351 -9.44 19.65 16.22
CA SER A 351 -10.24 18.59 15.65
C SER A 351 -11.34 19.13 14.73
N TRP A 352 -11.99 18.25 14.03
CA TRP A 352 -13.03 18.55 13.06
C TRP A 352 -14.01 17.38 12.96
N GLN A 353 -15.11 17.57 12.26
CA GLN A 353 -16.08 16.53 12.00
C GLN A 353 -15.44 15.36 11.25
N LYS A 354 -15.69 14.14 11.73
CA LYS A 354 -15.17 12.91 11.14
C LYS A 354 -15.43 12.83 9.63
N GLY A 355 -14.38 12.52 8.85
CA GLY A 355 -14.46 12.41 7.39
C GLY A 355 -14.46 13.72 6.62
N PHE A 356 -14.40 14.89 7.29
CA PHE A 356 -14.34 16.18 6.62
C PHE A 356 -13.00 16.40 5.90
N LEU A 357 -11.89 16.09 6.55
CA LEU A 357 -10.54 16.32 6.02
C LEU A 357 -10.01 15.06 5.32
N GLY A 358 -9.57 15.21 4.08
CA GLY A 358 -8.90 14.15 3.32
C GLY A 358 -7.50 13.81 3.87
N VAL A 359 -6.90 12.75 3.36
CA VAL A 359 -5.57 12.26 3.81
C VAL A 359 -4.49 13.30 3.55
N ASP A 360 -4.54 13.96 2.40
CA ASP A 360 -3.55 14.96 1.97
C ASP A 360 -3.98 16.40 2.23
N GLN A 361 -4.93 16.61 3.15
CA GLN A 361 -5.44 17.91 3.51
C GLN A 361 -5.03 18.33 4.93
N THR A 362 -5.04 19.63 5.20
CA THR A 362 -4.71 20.22 6.49
C THR A 362 -5.36 21.59 6.67
N PHE A 363 -5.67 21.97 7.89
CA PHE A 363 -6.08 23.35 8.23
C PHE A 363 -4.88 24.29 8.48
N SER A 364 -3.70 23.73 8.73
CA SER A 364 -2.54 24.52 9.16
C SER A 364 -1.70 25.00 7.98
N ILE A 365 -1.27 26.25 8.02
CA ILE A 365 -0.45 26.91 7.00
C ILE A 365 0.66 27.75 7.64
N GLY A 366 1.88 27.67 7.07
CA GLY A 366 3.01 28.50 7.49
C GLY A 366 2.94 29.93 6.95
N VAL A 367 3.66 30.86 7.59
CA VAL A 367 3.71 32.26 7.19
C VAL A 367 4.29 32.44 5.78
N SER A 368 5.31 31.65 5.43
CA SER A 368 5.91 31.66 4.08
C SER A 368 4.89 31.27 3.01
N ASP A 369 4.15 30.19 3.26
CA ASP A 369 3.14 29.68 2.33
C ASP A 369 1.94 30.63 2.25
N LEU A 370 1.52 31.19 3.40
CA LEU A 370 0.50 32.25 3.44
C LEU A 370 0.90 33.44 2.55
N SER A 371 2.15 33.92 2.66
CA SER A 371 2.63 35.03 1.86
C SER A 371 2.56 34.75 0.36
N GLN A 372 2.89 33.53 -0.05
CA GLN A 372 2.79 33.10 -1.45
C GLN A 372 1.33 33.01 -1.91
N LEU A 373 0.43 32.44 -1.10
CA LEU A 373 -0.99 32.40 -1.40
C LEU A 373 -1.61 33.77 -1.55
N VAL A 374 -1.36 34.67 -0.60
CA VAL A 374 -1.87 36.05 -0.63
C VAL A 374 -1.35 36.80 -1.86
N SER A 375 -0.13 36.51 -2.33
CA SER A 375 0.42 37.13 -3.54
C SER A 375 -0.28 36.65 -4.83
N LYS A 376 -0.74 35.40 -4.85
CA LYS A 376 -1.34 34.76 -6.02
C LYS A 376 -2.87 34.91 -6.08
N HIS A 377 -3.54 34.95 -4.94
CA HIS A 377 -4.99 34.96 -4.82
C HIS A 377 -5.52 36.32 -4.36
N GLU A 378 -6.03 37.11 -5.29
CA GLU A 378 -6.54 38.46 -4.99
C GLU A 378 -7.75 38.43 -4.06
N SER A 379 -8.65 37.48 -4.21
CA SER A 379 -9.81 37.28 -3.35
C SER A 379 -9.42 37.02 -1.89
N LEU A 380 -8.43 36.15 -1.65
CA LEU A 380 -7.92 35.86 -0.30
C LEU A 380 -7.26 37.12 0.31
N ARG A 381 -6.44 37.83 -0.48
CA ARG A 381 -5.82 39.10 -0.06
C ARG A 381 -6.87 40.11 0.36
N HIS A 382 -7.91 40.28 -0.44
CA HIS A 382 -9.01 41.22 -0.17
C HIS A 382 -9.74 40.84 1.13
N ARG A 383 -10.12 39.60 1.32
CA ARG A 383 -10.81 39.11 2.53
C ARG A 383 -9.96 39.26 3.80
N LEU A 384 -8.64 39.01 3.72
CA LEU A 384 -7.73 39.27 4.84
C LEU A 384 -7.59 40.76 5.13
N SER A 385 -7.53 41.62 4.09
CA SER A 385 -7.39 43.09 4.26
C SER A 385 -8.66 43.75 4.78
N GLU A 386 -9.82 43.26 4.45
CA GLU A 386 -11.13 43.73 4.93
C GLU A 386 -11.50 43.19 6.32
N GLY A 387 -10.67 42.32 6.88
CA GLY A 387 -10.90 41.74 8.20
C GLY A 387 -11.97 40.68 8.27
N GLY A 388 -12.44 40.12 7.14
CA GLY A 388 -13.35 38.97 7.11
C GLY A 388 -12.68 37.66 7.48
N LEU A 389 -11.38 37.53 7.16
CA LEU A 389 -10.50 36.45 7.59
C LEU A 389 -9.34 36.99 8.43
N ILE A 390 -8.80 36.14 9.29
CA ILE A 390 -7.64 36.44 10.11
C ILE A 390 -6.68 35.25 10.17
N TYR A 391 -5.38 35.51 10.21
CA TYR A 391 -4.38 34.49 10.46
C TYR A 391 -4.12 34.38 11.97
N ALA A 392 -4.44 33.23 12.53
CA ALA A 392 -4.30 32.91 13.94
C ALA A 392 -3.72 31.51 14.13
N GLU A 393 -2.72 31.36 14.99
CA GLU A 393 -2.13 30.06 15.39
C GLU A 393 -1.80 29.12 14.20
N SER A 394 -1.28 29.70 13.11
CA SER A 394 -0.98 28.98 11.86
C SER A 394 -2.22 28.46 11.10
N HIS A 395 -3.36 29.14 11.22
CA HIS A 395 -4.60 28.87 10.50
C HIS A 395 -5.14 30.17 9.89
N ILE A 396 -5.85 30.08 8.77
CA ILE A 396 -6.67 31.17 8.26
C ILE A 396 -8.11 30.88 8.68
N CYS A 397 -8.65 31.74 9.51
CA CYS A 397 -9.94 31.56 10.18
C CYS A 397 -10.87 32.73 9.92
N LEU A 398 -12.19 32.51 10.01
CA LEU A 398 -13.20 33.57 10.09
C LEU A 398 -12.89 34.50 11.26
N ASN A 399 -12.87 35.78 10.99
CA ASN A 399 -12.65 36.82 12.03
C ASN A 399 -13.97 37.14 12.74
N ASP A 400 -14.46 36.21 13.53
CA ASP A 400 -15.67 36.31 14.31
C ASP A 400 -15.36 35.93 15.78
N SER A 401 -15.99 36.62 16.74
CA SER A 401 -15.80 36.38 18.17
C SER A 401 -16.18 34.97 18.65
N LYS A 402 -16.97 34.21 17.85
CA LYS A 402 -17.24 32.80 18.06
C LYS A 402 -15.96 31.95 17.89
N TYR A 403 -15.08 32.35 16.98
CA TYR A 403 -13.94 31.56 16.55
C TYR A 403 -12.58 32.15 16.96
N ILE A 404 -12.50 33.46 17.15
CA ILE A 404 -11.26 34.18 17.47
C ILE A 404 -11.39 34.91 18.80
N THR A 405 -10.37 34.81 19.62
CA THR A 405 -10.15 35.62 20.81
C THR A 405 -8.81 36.32 20.72
N ILE A 406 -8.63 37.38 21.50
CA ILE A 406 -7.36 38.11 21.58
C ILE A 406 -6.71 37.74 22.91
N ASN A 407 -5.49 37.23 22.86
CA ASN A 407 -4.75 36.86 24.05
C ASN A 407 -4.21 38.08 24.82
N SER A 408 -3.59 37.85 25.98
CA SER A 408 -3.00 38.91 26.81
C SER A 408 -1.90 39.72 26.14
N SER A 409 -1.30 39.22 25.07
CA SER A 409 -0.28 39.88 24.26
C SER A 409 -0.86 40.64 23.07
N GLY A 410 -2.17 40.67 22.90
CA GLY A 410 -2.85 41.31 21.77
C GLY A 410 -2.84 40.53 20.46
N LEU A 411 -2.46 39.23 20.50
CA LEU A 411 -2.43 38.36 19.32
C LEU A 411 -3.72 37.56 19.20
N PRO A 412 -4.19 37.31 17.96
CA PRO A 412 -5.36 36.48 17.73
C PRO A 412 -5.06 35.00 18.01
N GLU A 413 -5.96 34.35 18.70
CA GLU A 413 -5.95 32.93 19.02
C GLU A 413 -7.30 32.31 18.69
N LEU A 414 -7.31 31.00 18.36
CA LEU A 414 -8.52 30.24 18.15
C LEU A 414 -9.23 30.01 19.49
N THR A 415 -10.56 30.19 19.52
CA THR A 415 -11.37 29.84 20.68
C THR A 415 -11.41 28.30 20.85
N GLU A 416 -11.74 27.82 22.04
CA GLU A 416 -11.95 26.38 22.28
C GLU A 416 -13.03 25.79 21.37
N TYR A 417 -14.04 26.59 21.00
CA TYR A 417 -15.04 26.18 20.03
C TYR A 417 -14.40 26.00 18.64
N ALA A 418 -13.61 26.95 18.16
CA ALA A 418 -12.93 26.85 16.87
C ALA A 418 -12.00 25.63 16.80
N LYS A 419 -11.20 25.38 17.86
CA LYS A 419 -10.29 24.23 17.94
C LYS A 419 -10.99 22.88 17.82
N THR A 420 -12.27 22.80 18.14
CA THR A 420 -13.07 21.56 18.05
C THR A 420 -13.99 21.51 16.82
N HIS A 421 -14.09 22.62 16.06
CA HIS A 421 -14.98 22.76 14.89
C HIS A 421 -14.24 23.49 13.75
N MET A 422 -13.05 22.98 13.39
CA MET A 422 -12.20 23.63 12.39
C MET A 422 -12.89 23.75 11.02
N GLU A 423 -13.74 22.80 10.69
CA GLU A 423 -14.54 22.76 9.45
C GLU A 423 -15.52 23.92 9.30
N GLU A 424 -15.95 24.52 10.42
CA GLU A 424 -16.87 25.68 10.38
C GLU A 424 -16.16 27.00 10.13
N CYS A 425 -14.87 27.09 10.41
CA CYS A 425 -14.20 28.39 10.54
C CYS A 425 -12.85 28.51 9.86
N CYS A 426 -12.17 27.43 9.50
CA CYS A 426 -10.82 27.47 8.97
C CYS A 426 -10.72 26.99 7.52
N LEU A 427 -9.84 27.62 6.75
CA LEU A 427 -9.54 27.18 5.39
C LEU A 427 -8.78 25.86 5.40
N VAL A 428 -9.06 25.00 4.40
CA VAL A 428 -8.38 23.74 4.16
C VAL A 428 -7.32 23.92 3.08
N PHE A 429 -6.17 23.30 3.28
CA PHE A 429 -5.04 23.32 2.35
C PHE A 429 -4.63 21.89 1.97
N GLU A 430 -4.13 21.72 0.75
CA GLU A 430 -3.53 20.45 0.32
C GLU A 430 -2.09 20.33 0.85
N LYS A 431 -1.71 19.10 1.24
CA LYS A 431 -0.35 18.77 1.66
C LYS A 431 0.44 18.30 0.45
N LYS A 432 1.58 18.93 0.16
CA LYS A 432 2.58 18.32 -0.73
C LYS A 432 3.63 17.59 0.11
N SER A 433 3.88 16.34 -0.22
CA SER A 433 5.08 15.64 0.25
C SER A 433 6.22 15.99 -0.69
N ILE A 434 7.28 16.62 -0.18
CA ILE A 434 8.52 16.79 -0.93
C ILE A 434 9.32 15.50 -0.77
N SER A 435 9.54 14.78 -1.86
CA SER A 435 10.52 13.71 -1.91
C SER A 435 11.90 14.32 -2.08
N HIS A 436 12.73 14.30 -1.03
CA HIS A 436 14.15 14.57 -1.14
C HIS A 436 14.86 13.21 -1.18
N ASN A 437 15.57 12.93 -2.28
CA ASN A 437 16.38 11.73 -2.47
C ASN A 437 15.70 10.40 -2.09
N LYS A 438 14.53 10.10 -2.71
CA LYS A 438 13.80 8.84 -2.58
C LYS A 438 13.44 8.37 -1.15
N ALA A 439 13.92 9.03 -0.11
CA ALA A 439 13.36 8.89 1.22
C ALA A 439 12.15 9.83 1.31
N LYS A 440 10.94 9.29 1.39
CA LYS A 440 9.74 10.05 1.76
C LYS A 440 9.89 10.52 3.21
N LEU A 441 10.73 11.49 3.42
CA LEU A 441 10.71 12.28 4.63
C LEU A 441 9.47 13.14 4.55
N SER A 442 8.43 12.74 5.29
CA SER A 442 7.24 13.56 5.55
C SER A 442 7.62 14.82 6.32
N PHE A 443 8.44 15.67 5.73
CA PHE A 443 8.73 16.97 6.30
C PHE A 443 8.03 18.03 5.50
N ALA A 444 7.49 18.97 6.26
CA ALA A 444 6.93 20.21 5.81
C ALA A 444 5.79 20.08 4.78
N LYS A 445 4.66 20.43 5.27
CA LYS A 445 3.50 20.83 4.51
C LYS A 445 3.91 21.90 3.51
N THR A 446 4.18 21.52 2.30
CA THR A 446 4.27 22.46 1.19
C THR A 446 2.91 22.53 0.55
N LEU A 447 2.37 23.71 0.52
CA LEU A 447 1.13 23.98 -0.20
C LEU A 447 1.37 23.90 -1.68
N ASP A 448 0.46 23.28 -2.40
CA ASP A 448 0.45 23.35 -3.86
C ASP A 448 0.11 24.76 -4.30
N ASN A 449 1.10 25.42 -4.89
CA ASN A 449 0.92 26.74 -5.46
C ASN A 449 0.22 26.71 -6.83
N SER A 450 -0.09 25.53 -7.37
CA SER A 450 -0.82 25.37 -8.62
C SER A 450 -2.33 25.24 -8.44
N VAL A 451 -2.79 25.30 -7.16
CA VAL A 451 -4.22 25.21 -6.90
C VAL A 451 -4.89 26.50 -7.32
N ASP A 452 -5.71 26.39 -8.32
CA ASP A 452 -6.76 27.34 -8.65
C ASP A 452 -7.51 27.80 -7.39
N ASP A 453 -8.27 28.86 -7.49
CA ASP A 453 -9.17 29.44 -6.47
C ASP A 453 -10.02 28.45 -5.65
N SER A 454 -9.88 27.16 -5.88
CA SER A 454 -10.53 26.04 -5.17
C SER A 454 -10.26 26.02 -3.66
N VAL A 455 -9.12 26.55 -3.19
CA VAL A 455 -8.80 26.60 -1.75
C VAL A 455 -9.81 27.48 -1.00
N THR A 456 -10.35 28.51 -1.64
CA THR A 456 -11.34 29.42 -1.05
C THR A 456 -12.76 28.86 -1.08
N SER A 457 -13.00 27.84 -1.86
CA SER A 457 -14.34 27.31 -2.16
C SER A 457 -14.84 26.26 -1.17
N GLN A 458 -13.95 25.66 -0.38
CA GLN A 458 -14.34 24.76 0.72
C GLN A 458 -14.78 25.54 1.98
N PHE A 459 -14.70 26.86 1.92
CA PHE A 459 -14.98 27.72 3.05
C PHE A 459 -16.38 28.35 2.95
N HIS A 460 -17.32 27.92 3.79
CA HIS A 460 -18.66 28.48 3.87
C HIS A 460 -18.69 29.71 4.76
N TYR A 461 -18.91 30.86 4.17
CA TYR A 461 -19.24 32.08 4.91
C TYR A 461 -20.67 32.01 5.41
N PRO A 462 -20.91 32.12 6.72
CA PRO A 462 -22.30 32.11 7.25
C PRO A 462 -23.12 33.31 6.81
N ASN A 463 -22.50 34.39 6.28
CA ASN A 463 -23.16 35.66 5.98
C ASN A 463 -22.71 36.32 4.66
N SER A 464 -22.19 35.59 3.67
CA SER A 464 -21.84 36.19 2.37
C SER A 464 -23.04 36.28 1.43
N ASP A 465 -23.08 37.34 0.62
CA ASP A 465 -24.10 37.54 -0.44
C ASP A 465 -24.25 36.26 -1.26
N GLU A 466 -25.50 35.77 -1.39
CA GLU A 466 -25.84 34.57 -2.17
C GLU A 466 -25.34 34.63 -3.63
N ASN A 467 -25.20 35.85 -4.18
CA ASN A 467 -24.74 36.04 -5.56
C ASN A 467 -23.23 35.80 -5.75
N LEU A 468 -22.38 36.21 -4.80
CA LEU A 468 -20.94 35.91 -4.82
C LEU A 468 -20.67 34.42 -4.68
N LYS A 469 -21.46 33.76 -3.84
CA LYS A 469 -21.40 32.32 -3.62
C LYS A 469 -21.76 31.52 -4.88
N LEU A 470 -22.78 31.94 -5.62
CA LEU A 470 -23.19 31.34 -6.89
C LEU A 470 -22.17 31.53 -8.02
N GLU A 471 -21.49 32.67 -8.09
CA GLU A 471 -20.43 32.93 -9.08
C GLU A 471 -19.16 32.12 -8.77
N GLU A 472 -18.76 31.99 -7.50
CA GLU A 472 -17.65 31.14 -7.06
C GLU A 472 -17.96 29.67 -7.30
N GLU A 473 -19.13 29.17 -6.94
CA GLU A 473 -19.58 27.80 -7.23
C GLU A 473 -19.63 27.51 -8.74
N ALA A 474 -20.10 28.47 -9.53
CA ALA A 474 -20.14 28.32 -10.98
C ALA A 474 -18.73 28.27 -11.60
N SER A 475 -17.80 29.08 -11.11
CA SER A 475 -16.41 29.09 -11.56
C SER A 475 -15.72 27.77 -11.24
N MET A 476 -15.92 27.24 -10.03
CA MET A 476 -15.40 25.92 -9.63
C MET A 476 -15.95 24.78 -10.47
N LEU A 477 -17.27 24.74 -10.64
CA LEU A 477 -17.91 23.72 -11.48
C LEU A 477 -17.38 23.77 -12.90
N MET A 478 -17.12 24.98 -13.42
CA MET A 478 -16.52 25.18 -14.74
C MET A 478 -15.06 24.74 -14.80
N SER A 479 -14.26 25.05 -13.79
CA SER A 479 -12.85 24.63 -13.69
C SER A 479 -12.75 23.10 -13.63
N HIS A 480 -13.48 22.47 -12.72
CA HIS A 480 -13.55 21.01 -12.61
C HIS A 480 -14.11 20.36 -13.90
N GLY A 481 -15.12 20.98 -14.52
CA GLY A 481 -15.64 20.54 -15.80
C GLY A 481 -14.62 20.63 -16.94
N ASN A 482 -13.78 21.67 -16.94
CA ASN A 482 -12.70 21.85 -17.92
C ASN A 482 -11.58 20.83 -17.73
N GLU A 483 -11.21 20.52 -16.50
CA GLU A 483 -10.22 19.48 -16.18
C GLU A 483 -10.71 18.10 -16.67
N ILE A 484 -11.94 17.72 -16.33
CA ILE A 484 -12.55 16.47 -16.83
C ILE A 484 -12.55 16.44 -18.36
N LYS A 485 -12.89 17.55 -19.00
CA LYS A 485 -12.91 17.66 -20.45
C LYS A 485 -11.51 17.52 -21.06
N LYS A 486 -10.49 18.10 -20.42
CA LYS A 486 -9.09 17.96 -20.81
C LYS A 486 -8.68 16.49 -20.76
N VAL A 487 -8.87 15.82 -19.61
CA VAL A 487 -8.55 14.40 -19.44
C VAL A 487 -9.26 13.54 -20.48
N LEU A 488 -10.56 13.75 -20.71
CA LEU A 488 -11.32 12.99 -21.71
C LEU A 488 -10.81 13.17 -23.15
N ASN A 489 -10.29 14.37 -23.49
CA ASN A 489 -9.73 14.65 -24.81
C ASN A 489 -8.32 14.08 -24.99
N GLU A 490 -7.54 14.01 -23.93
CA GLU A 490 -6.16 13.51 -23.93
C GLU A 490 -6.06 12.00 -23.69
N LEU A 491 -7.17 11.36 -23.26
CA LEU A 491 -7.20 9.94 -22.93
C LEU A 491 -6.86 9.07 -24.15
N PRO A 492 -5.83 8.20 -24.08
CA PRO A 492 -5.50 7.27 -25.15
C PRO A 492 -6.67 6.37 -25.57
N PRO A 493 -6.73 5.98 -26.85
CA PRO A 493 -7.86 5.21 -27.37
C PRO A 493 -7.86 3.73 -26.99
N ASP A 494 -6.72 3.22 -26.50
CA ASP A 494 -6.59 1.85 -26.01
C ASP A 494 -6.63 1.79 -24.49
N PHE A 495 -7.04 0.64 -23.94
CA PHE A 495 -7.26 0.50 -22.50
C PHE A 495 -5.97 0.63 -21.68
N GLY A 496 -4.86 0.05 -22.14
CA GLY A 496 -3.58 0.07 -21.42
C GLY A 496 -3.01 1.48 -21.35
N GLY A 497 -2.97 2.18 -22.48
CA GLY A 497 -2.55 3.59 -22.52
C GLY A 497 -3.45 4.50 -21.69
N ALA A 498 -4.79 4.26 -21.71
CA ALA A 498 -5.72 5.01 -20.86
C ALA A 498 -5.48 4.74 -19.36
N LEU A 499 -5.19 3.49 -18.98
CA LEU A 499 -4.84 3.14 -17.61
C LEU A 499 -3.55 3.84 -17.16
N GLU A 500 -2.53 3.84 -17.99
CA GLU A 500 -1.26 4.53 -17.74
C GLU A 500 -1.49 6.03 -17.55
N TYR A 501 -2.17 6.67 -18.49
CA TYR A 501 -2.49 8.09 -18.42
C TYR A 501 -3.26 8.45 -17.15
N LEU A 502 -4.29 7.67 -16.77
CA LEU A 502 -5.12 7.94 -15.59
C LEU A 502 -4.36 7.70 -14.29
N ARG A 503 -3.48 6.70 -14.25
CA ARG A 503 -2.58 6.45 -13.12
C ARG A 503 -1.64 7.65 -12.92
N ASP A 504 -1.00 8.11 -14.00
CA ASP A 504 -0.07 9.25 -13.98
C ASP A 504 -0.79 10.56 -13.65
N TRP A 505 -2.01 10.76 -14.16
CA TRP A 505 -2.86 11.90 -13.79
C TRP A 505 -3.19 11.92 -12.29
N ARG A 506 -3.28 10.75 -11.65
CA ARG A 506 -3.48 10.61 -10.19
C ARG A 506 -2.17 10.54 -9.41
N ASP A 507 -1.04 10.74 -10.07
CA ASP A 507 0.30 10.66 -9.46
C ASP A 507 0.50 9.38 -8.64
N MET A 508 0.04 8.25 -9.19
CA MET A 508 0.13 6.94 -8.56
C MET A 508 1.15 6.05 -9.27
N THR A 509 1.90 5.29 -8.49
CA THR A 509 2.74 4.20 -8.98
C THR A 509 1.91 2.96 -9.30
N ASN A 510 2.48 2.00 -10.05
CA ASN A 510 1.83 0.71 -10.30
C ASN A 510 1.54 -0.06 -9.01
N GLN A 511 2.39 0.09 -8.01
CA GLN A 511 2.26 -0.55 -6.71
C GLN A 511 1.14 0.05 -5.89
N GLU A 512 1.05 1.37 -5.82
CA GLU A 512 -0.06 2.06 -5.15
C GLU A 512 -1.38 1.72 -5.81
N LEU A 513 -1.41 1.66 -7.16
CA LEU A 513 -2.59 1.24 -7.90
C LEU A 513 -2.94 -0.23 -7.62
N ALA A 514 -1.95 -1.13 -7.57
CA ALA A 514 -2.16 -2.53 -7.22
C ALA A 514 -2.72 -2.67 -5.81
N PHE A 515 -2.17 -1.92 -4.88
CA PHE A 515 -2.59 -1.89 -3.49
C PHE A 515 -4.01 -1.34 -3.31
N THR A 516 -4.31 -0.18 -3.86
CA THR A 516 -5.62 0.47 -3.73
C THR A 516 -6.72 -0.26 -4.48
N SER A 517 -6.38 -0.91 -5.62
CA SER A 517 -7.32 -1.68 -6.42
C SER A 517 -7.49 -3.13 -5.96
N LEU A 518 -6.64 -3.64 -5.06
CA LEU A 518 -6.56 -5.05 -4.68
C LEU A 518 -6.35 -5.99 -5.89
N ILE A 519 -5.64 -5.51 -6.89
CA ILE A 519 -5.27 -6.26 -8.10
C ILE A 519 -3.76 -6.47 -8.03
N SER A 520 -3.29 -7.68 -8.33
CA SER A 520 -1.85 -7.95 -8.33
C SER A 520 -1.13 -7.05 -9.34
N GLU A 521 0.06 -6.58 -8.99
CA GLU A 521 0.90 -5.72 -9.84
C GLU A 521 1.14 -6.34 -11.21
N ARG A 522 1.41 -7.65 -11.27
CA ARG A 522 1.50 -8.40 -12.53
C ARG A 522 0.23 -8.28 -13.39
N SER A 523 -0.94 -8.28 -12.76
CA SER A 523 -2.20 -8.09 -13.51
C SER A 523 -2.32 -6.66 -14.02
N ILE A 524 -1.89 -5.66 -13.25
CA ILE A 524 -1.81 -4.26 -13.69
C ILE A 524 -0.85 -4.12 -14.86
N TYR A 525 0.36 -4.66 -14.74
CA TYR A 525 1.34 -4.66 -15.83
C TYR A 525 0.80 -5.29 -17.12
N ASN A 526 0.09 -6.43 -17.01
CA ASN A 526 -0.54 -7.08 -18.16
C ASN A 526 -1.65 -6.22 -18.79
N LEU A 527 -2.37 -5.42 -17.99
CA LEU A 527 -3.39 -4.49 -18.48
C LEU A 527 -2.76 -3.28 -19.16
N LEU A 528 -1.70 -2.71 -18.59
CA LEU A 528 -0.93 -1.60 -19.18
C LEU A 528 -0.39 -1.96 -20.57
N ASN A 529 0.12 -3.17 -20.72
CA ASN A 529 0.67 -3.67 -22.00
C ASN A 529 -0.41 -4.24 -22.95
N ASN A 530 -1.69 -4.08 -22.67
CA ASN A 530 -2.79 -4.65 -23.44
C ASN A 530 -2.66 -6.17 -23.70
N SER A 531 -1.87 -6.89 -22.89
CA SER A 531 -1.66 -8.33 -23.03
C SER A 531 -2.81 -9.17 -22.47
N LYS A 532 -3.75 -8.52 -21.78
CA LYS A 532 -4.94 -9.15 -21.21
C LYS A 532 -6.14 -8.22 -21.32
N GLU A 533 -7.26 -8.75 -21.78
CA GLU A 533 -8.52 -7.99 -21.77
C GLU A 533 -9.02 -7.79 -20.34
N PRO A 534 -9.39 -6.57 -19.96
CA PRO A 534 -9.92 -6.28 -18.64
C PRO A 534 -11.30 -6.91 -18.44
N LYS A 535 -11.56 -7.40 -17.23
CA LYS A 535 -12.91 -7.79 -16.82
C LYS A 535 -13.66 -6.56 -16.30
N MET A 536 -14.97 -6.53 -16.44
CA MET A 536 -15.82 -5.43 -15.95
C MET A 536 -15.49 -5.07 -14.48
N ARG A 537 -15.44 -6.06 -13.59
CA ARG A 537 -15.11 -5.86 -12.17
C ARG A 537 -13.73 -5.27 -11.94
N THR A 538 -12.76 -5.68 -12.77
CA THR A 538 -11.41 -5.11 -12.75
C THR A 538 -11.42 -3.63 -13.10
N VAL A 539 -12.23 -3.24 -14.10
CA VAL A 539 -12.36 -1.83 -14.49
C VAL A 539 -13.03 -1.01 -13.39
N VAL A 540 -14.08 -1.56 -12.76
CA VAL A 540 -14.75 -0.90 -11.63
C VAL A 540 -13.78 -0.75 -10.46
N ALA A 541 -13.01 -1.79 -10.11
CA ALA A 541 -11.99 -1.72 -9.05
C ALA A 541 -10.93 -0.66 -9.33
N LEU A 542 -10.42 -0.58 -10.56
CA LEU A 542 -9.46 0.44 -10.97
C LEU A 542 -10.07 1.85 -10.94
N SER A 543 -11.32 2.00 -11.36
CA SER A 543 -12.02 3.29 -11.33
C SER A 543 -12.21 3.80 -9.90
N VAL A 544 -12.57 2.92 -8.97
CA VAL A 544 -12.68 3.23 -7.54
C VAL A 544 -11.31 3.55 -6.94
N ALA A 545 -10.30 2.73 -7.22
CA ALA A 545 -8.93 2.92 -6.71
C ALA A 545 -8.32 4.26 -7.15
N LEU A 546 -8.56 4.64 -8.41
CA LEU A 546 -8.13 5.92 -8.99
C LEU A 546 -9.07 7.08 -8.62
N SER A 547 -10.15 6.85 -7.89
CA SER A 547 -11.17 7.87 -7.57
C SER A 547 -11.60 8.70 -8.80
N LEU A 548 -11.86 8.02 -9.92
CA LEU A 548 -12.14 8.68 -11.20
C LEU A 548 -13.48 9.42 -11.16
N PRO A 549 -13.57 10.68 -11.63
CA PRO A 549 -14.86 11.30 -11.88
C PRO A 549 -15.73 10.42 -12.78
N HIS A 550 -17.02 10.36 -12.51
CA HIS A 550 -17.94 9.41 -13.18
C HIS A 550 -17.83 9.42 -14.71
N LYS A 551 -17.71 10.58 -15.35
CA LYS A 551 -17.55 10.69 -16.82
C LYS A 551 -16.27 10.01 -17.33
N ILE A 552 -15.18 10.16 -16.59
CA ILE A 552 -13.90 9.52 -16.92
C ILE A 552 -13.99 8.02 -16.65
N ALA A 553 -14.61 7.61 -15.54
CA ALA A 553 -14.81 6.21 -15.18
C ALA A 553 -15.62 5.45 -16.24
N TYR A 554 -16.71 6.06 -16.75
CA TYR A 554 -17.51 5.47 -17.83
C TYR A 554 -16.77 5.44 -19.17
N LYS A 555 -15.99 6.48 -19.50
CA LYS A 555 -15.15 6.45 -20.69
C LYS A 555 -14.08 5.36 -20.60
N PHE A 556 -13.50 5.18 -19.43
CA PHE A 556 -12.53 4.10 -19.17
C PHE A 556 -13.19 2.72 -19.28
N LEU A 557 -14.44 2.57 -18.82
CA LEU A 557 -15.22 1.34 -19.01
C LEU A 557 -15.50 1.07 -20.50
N GLU A 558 -15.87 2.09 -21.25
CA GLU A 558 -16.09 2.00 -22.71
C GLU A 558 -14.83 1.51 -23.43
N LEU A 559 -13.65 2.06 -23.10
CA LEU A 559 -12.37 1.65 -23.69
C LEU A 559 -12.02 0.18 -23.37
N SER A 560 -12.56 -0.39 -22.31
CA SER A 560 -12.43 -1.81 -22.00
C SER A 560 -13.32 -2.72 -22.87
N GLY A 561 -14.17 -2.16 -23.72
CA GLY A 561 -15.18 -2.90 -24.48
C GLY A 561 -16.30 -3.48 -23.63
N ARG A 562 -16.52 -2.95 -22.42
CA ARG A 562 -17.55 -3.41 -21.46
C ARG A 562 -18.63 -2.37 -21.25
N THR A 563 -19.83 -2.84 -20.93
CA THR A 563 -20.99 -2.02 -20.58
C THR A 563 -21.73 -2.64 -19.41
N LEU A 564 -22.30 -1.81 -18.54
CA LEU A 564 -23.15 -2.25 -17.42
C LEU A 564 -24.60 -2.37 -17.87
N ARG A 565 -25.26 -3.46 -17.48
CA ARG A 565 -26.67 -3.76 -17.80
C ARG A 565 -27.56 -3.49 -16.59
N THR A 566 -27.66 -2.24 -16.20
CA THR A 566 -28.30 -1.80 -14.95
C THR A 566 -29.79 -2.07 -14.85
N GLN A 567 -30.49 -2.23 -15.99
CA GLN A 567 -31.96 -2.44 -16.01
C GLN A 567 -32.39 -3.89 -15.72
N SER A 568 -31.48 -4.86 -15.82
CA SER A 568 -31.82 -6.30 -15.75
C SER A 568 -31.01 -7.10 -14.75
N ASN A 569 -30.08 -6.46 -14.02
CA ASN A 569 -29.15 -7.15 -13.14
C ASN A 569 -28.81 -6.27 -11.93
N ASP A 570 -29.29 -6.67 -10.74
CA ASP A 570 -29.07 -5.96 -9.48
C ASP A 570 -27.59 -5.84 -9.11
N GLU A 571 -26.76 -6.85 -9.44
CA GLU A 571 -25.34 -6.81 -9.21
C GLU A 571 -24.66 -5.74 -10.08
N GLU A 572 -24.98 -5.67 -11.37
CA GLU A 572 -24.45 -4.64 -12.26
C GLU A 572 -24.97 -3.24 -11.90
N MET A 573 -26.18 -3.13 -11.37
CA MET A 573 -26.72 -1.87 -10.84
C MET A 573 -25.88 -1.38 -9.64
N LEU A 574 -25.44 -2.27 -8.76
CA LEU A 574 -24.57 -1.91 -7.65
C LEU A 574 -23.16 -1.51 -8.13
N LEU A 575 -22.62 -2.19 -9.14
CA LEU A 575 -21.36 -1.78 -9.78
C LEU A 575 -21.46 -0.38 -10.39
N ASP A 576 -22.63 -0.05 -10.95
CA ASP A 576 -22.92 1.28 -11.50
C ASP A 576 -22.89 2.37 -10.41
N VAL A 577 -23.49 2.08 -9.25
CA VAL A 577 -23.44 2.98 -8.09
C VAL A 577 -21.99 3.24 -7.64
N PHE A 578 -21.14 2.22 -7.63
CA PHE A 578 -19.72 2.40 -7.34
C PHE A 578 -19.02 3.27 -8.38
N MET A 579 -19.35 3.11 -9.65
CA MET A 579 -18.80 3.93 -10.74
C MET A 579 -19.27 5.39 -10.70
N MET A 580 -20.49 5.63 -10.22
CA MET A 580 -21.03 7.00 -10.04
C MET A 580 -20.37 7.74 -8.88
N ALA A 581 -19.92 7.04 -7.86
CA ALA A 581 -19.44 7.60 -6.60
C ALA A 581 -18.06 7.06 -6.19
N THR A 582 -17.15 6.90 -7.15
CA THR A 582 -15.82 6.31 -6.97
C THR A 582 -15.01 6.93 -5.83
N GLY A 583 -15.11 8.24 -5.63
CA GLY A 583 -14.41 8.95 -4.55
C GLY A 583 -14.96 8.67 -3.13
N ASN A 584 -16.14 8.04 -3.01
CA ASN A 584 -16.79 7.77 -1.71
C ASN A 584 -16.51 6.36 -1.18
N PHE A 585 -15.85 5.52 -1.97
CA PHE A 585 -15.63 4.11 -1.64
C PHE A 585 -14.16 3.73 -1.78
N THR A 586 -13.73 2.78 -0.96
CA THR A 586 -12.53 1.98 -1.25
C THR A 586 -12.94 0.65 -1.89
N VAL A 587 -12.01 -0.03 -2.56
CA VAL A 587 -12.30 -1.33 -3.19
C VAL A 587 -12.67 -2.39 -2.12
N GLU A 588 -12.05 -2.33 -0.93
CA GLU A 588 -12.41 -3.16 0.21
C GLU A 588 -13.87 -2.93 0.63
N HIS A 589 -14.27 -1.67 0.74
CA HIS A 589 -15.64 -1.33 1.11
C HIS A 589 -16.65 -1.82 0.06
N CYS A 590 -16.35 -1.65 -1.23
CA CYS A 590 -17.15 -2.22 -2.30
C CYS A 590 -17.27 -3.75 -2.19
N ASN A 591 -16.16 -4.44 -1.90
CA ASN A 591 -16.14 -5.89 -1.71
C ASN A 591 -16.99 -6.33 -0.50
N LEU A 592 -16.96 -5.60 0.61
CA LEU A 592 -17.82 -5.88 1.77
C LEU A 592 -19.31 -5.74 1.42
N ILE A 593 -19.70 -4.69 0.71
CA ILE A 593 -21.08 -4.48 0.27
C ILE A 593 -21.53 -5.60 -0.67
N LEU A 594 -20.69 -5.99 -1.64
CA LEU A 594 -20.98 -7.09 -2.57
C LEU A 594 -21.12 -8.42 -1.81
N ALA A 595 -20.24 -8.71 -0.86
CA ALA A 595 -20.30 -9.91 -0.04
C ALA A 595 -21.58 -10.01 0.80
N GLN A 596 -22.05 -8.90 1.37
CA GLN A 596 -23.32 -8.84 2.12
C GLN A 596 -24.55 -9.16 1.27
N ARG A 597 -24.45 -8.96 -0.03
CA ARG A 597 -25.50 -9.25 -1.01
C ARG A 597 -25.32 -10.58 -1.74
N GLU A 598 -24.32 -11.39 -1.31
CA GLU A 598 -23.95 -12.65 -1.97
C GLU A 598 -23.55 -12.49 -3.44
N PHE A 599 -23.11 -11.29 -3.83
CA PHE A 599 -22.61 -10.98 -5.17
C PHE A 599 -21.11 -11.29 -5.27
N SER A 600 -20.64 -11.49 -6.50
CA SER A 600 -19.22 -11.72 -6.73
C SER A 600 -18.41 -10.45 -6.49
N LEU A 601 -17.26 -10.56 -5.82
CA LEU A 601 -16.40 -9.43 -5.46
C LEU A 601 -15.80 -8.74 -6.69
N LEU A 602 -15.42 -7.47 -6.57
CA LEU A 602 -14.65 -6.74 -7.59
C LEU A 602 -13.31 -7.42 -7.83
N THR A 603 -12.65 -7.74 -6.75
CA THR A 603 -11.38 -8.44 -6.70
C THR A 603 -11.52 -9.65 -5.79
N ARG A 604 -10.63 -10.62 -5.92
CA ARG A 604 -10.76 -11.86 -5.17
C ARG A 604 -10.57 -11.60 -3.68
N LYS A 605 -11.54 -12.01 -2.86
CA LYS A 605 -11.32 -12.19 -1.45
C LYS A 605 -10.45 -13.43 -1.27
N LYS A 606 -9.36 -13.34 -0.51
CA LYS A 606 -8.78 -14.52 0.10
C LYS A 606 -9.88 -15.11 1.00
N GLU A 607 -10.29 -16.34 0.77
CA GLU A 607 -11.14 -17.04 1.72
C GLU A 607 -10.39 -17.08 3.05
N LEU A 608 -11.02 -16.56 4.08
CA LEU A 608 -10.54 -16.60 5.47
C LEU A 608 -10.48 -18.04 5.95
#